data_170ab446abd8ef92312f1c30ef38ec37
#
_entry.id   170ab446abd8ef92312f1c30ef38ec37
#
_cell.length_a   1.000
_cell.length_b   1.000
_cell.length_c   1.000
_cell.angle_alpha   90.00
_cell.angle_beta   90.00
_cell.angle_gamma   90.00
#
_symmetry.space_group_name_H-M   'P 1'
#
loop_
_entity.id
_entity.type
_entity.pdbx_description
1 polymer ?
#
loop_
_entity_poly.entity_id
_entity_poly.type
_entity_poly.pdbx_seq_one_letter_code
_entity_poly.pdbx_strand_id
1 'polypeptide(L)'
;MQSVINSVVIFSLTLFAAANHAESHYISQVKQVAWDEPVLDKTIEMIQAHQPIEITEPLKVSPFHNQQLPEQQMQRDFCISCHTLYPHSNSERYRSYLNMHVGFLSCASCHFKPDNIDFDYRWHEWGDIFDGKPSRTRQIMPFYQQGAETLTRKHPEISAMLAAWEQAEARERAELHLKIHTPLERDGSQCGVCHTEQNSLLDYQALGYSPEEIKAIQQNRIAKFLSDEKFKDKPIKLMDLLQ
;
A
#
# COMPACT_ATOMS: atom_id res chain seq x y z
N MET A 1 74.02 -21.63 14.73
CA MET A 1 73.13 -21.54 13.59
C MET A 1 71.68 -21.32 14.14
N GLN A 2 71.28 -20.07 14.19
CA GLN A 2 69.93 -19.67 14.71
C GLN A 2 68.99 -19.48 13.54
N SER A 3 67.96 -20.29 13.50
CA SER A 3 66.86 -20.20 12.50
C SER A 3 65.84 -19.17 12.96
N VAL A 4 65.68 -18.10 12.20
CA VAL A 4 64.65 -17.07 12.45
C VAL A 4 63.39 -17.49 11.68
N ILE A 5 62.35 -17.82 12.40
CA ILE A 5 61.05 -18.11 11.83
C ILE A 5 60.29 -16.78 11.72
N ASN A 6 60.10 -16.29 10.49
CA ASN A 6 59.25 -15.14 10.18
C ASN A 6 57.77 -15.58 10.17
N SER A 7 57.03 -15.22 11.20
CA SER A 7 55.57 -15.37 11.20
C SER A 7 54.93 -14.21 10.44
N VAL A 8 54.41 -14.52 9.25
CA VAL A 8 53.56 -13.57 8.48
C VAL A 8 52.16 -13.66 9.03
N VAL A 9 51.72 -12.62 9.74
CA VAL A 9 50.33 -12.45 10.18
C VAL A 9 49.57 -11.86 9.02
N ILE A 10 48.77 -12.69 8.35
CA ILE A 10 47.82 -12.24 7.32
C ILE A 10 46.60 -11.67 8.04
N PHE A 11 46.45 -10.35 8.04
CA PHE A 11 45.26 -9.64 8.52
C PHE A 11 44.22 -9.69 7.41
N SER A 12 43.30 -10.64 7.51
CA SER A 12 42.12 -10.71 6.62
C SER A 12 41.17 -9.58 6.97
N LEU A 13 41.22 -8.48 6.23
CA LEU A 13 40.17 -7.44 6.27
C LEU A 13 38.90 -8.02 5.62
N THR A 14 37.98 -8.53 6.41
CA THR A 14 36.62 -8.78 5.96
C THR A 14 35.92 -7.43 5.80
N LEU A 15 35.88 -6.93 4.56
CA LEU A 15 34.98 -5.85 4.20
C LEU A 15 33.51 -6.37 4.37
N PHE A 16 32.89 -6.02 5.48
CA PHE A 16 31.43 -6.07 5.56
C PHE A 16 30.91 -5.00 4.60
N ALA A 17 30.53 -5.43 3.39
CA ALA A 17 29.67 -4.63 2.54
C ALA A 17 28.33 -4.50 3.29
N ALA A 18 28.15 -3.41 4.02
CA ALA A 18 26.83 -3.00 4.46
C ALA A 18 26.02 -2.82 3.19
N ALA A 19 25.07 -3.71 2.94
CA ALA A 19 24.07 -3.51 1.91
C ALA A 19 23.32 -2.24 2.34
N ASN A 20 23.68 -1.11 1.73
CA ASN A 20 22.90 0.11 1.81
C ASN A 20 21.59 -0.19 1.10
N HIS A 21 20.61 -0.75 1.81
CA HIS A 21 19.24 -0.69 1.39
C HIS A 21 18.88 0.79 1.40
N ALA A 22 18.61 1.34 0.22
CA ALA A 22 18.10 2.69 0.13
C ALA A 22 16.85 2.74 1.03
N GLU A 23 16.84 3.66 1.98
CA GLU A 23 15.71 3.85 2.88
C GLU A 23 14.47 4.18 2.04
N SER A 24 13.35 3.53 2.34
CA SER A 24 12.07 3.85 1.72
C SER A 24 11.75 5.33 1.93
N HIS A 25 11.29 5.99 0.87
CA HIS A 25 10.92 7.40 0.93
C HIS A 25 9.80 7.63 1.95
N TYR A 26 8.84 6.73 2.03
CA TYR A 26 7.79 6.78 3.05
C TYR A 26 8.37 6.76 4.48
N ILE A 27 9.30 5.85 4.78
CA ILE A 27 9.93 5.79 6.11
C ILE A 27 10.69 7.08 6.39
N SER A 28 11.37 7.64 5.41
CA SER A 28 12.04 8.93 5.52
C SER A 28 11.05 10.05 5.89
N GLN A 29 9.87 10.08 5.29
CA GLN A 29 8.83 11.04 5.64
C GLN A 29 8.26 10.80 7.05
N VAL A 30 7.97 9.55 7.41
CA VAL A 30 7.50 9.18 8.76
C VAL A 30 8.43 9.71 9.85
N LYS A 31 9.75 9.68 9.62
CA LYS A 31 10.75 10.19 10.58
C LYS A 31 10.75 11.71 10.70
N GLN A 32 10.24 12.42 9.70
CA GLN A 32 10.21 13.87 9.65
C GLN A 32 8.88 14.47 10.12
N VAL A 33 7.86 13.63 10.37
CA VAL A 33 6.55 14.10 10.82
C VAL A 33 6.69 14.83 12.15
N ALA A 34 6.16 16.05 12.18
CA ALA A 34 6.01 16.85 13.39
C ALA A 34 4.53 17.24 13.55
N TRP A 35 4.09 17.41 14.75
CA TRP A 35 2.73 17.83 15.10
C TRP A 35 2.76 18.84 16.25
N ASP A 36 1.68 19.58 16.42
CA ASP A 36 1.43 20.41 17.58
C ASP A 36 0.49 19.71 18.59
N GLU A 37 0.46 20.19 19.82
CA GLU A 37 -0.36 19.61 20.89
C GLU A 37 -1.87 19.55 20.54
N PRO A 38 -2.50 20.58 19.92
CA PRO A 38 -3.91 20.50 19.54
C PRO A 38 -4.24 19.36 18.55
N VAL A 39 -3.34 19.07 17.61
CA VAL A 39 -3.49 17.95 16.68
C VAL A 39 -3.34 16.62 17.40
N LEU A 40 -2.39 16.54 18.33
CA LEU A 40 -2.19 15.34 19.14
C LEU A 40 -3.40 15.06 20.04
N ASP A 41 -3.92 16.07 20.74
CA ASP A 41 -5.09 15.92 21.61
C ASP A 41 -6.30 15.43 20.82
N LYS A 42 -6.58 16.03 19.66
CA LYS A 42 -7.65 15.57 18.77
C LYS A 42 -7.45 14.13 18.30
N THR A 43 -6.22 13.74 18.06
CA THR A 43 -5.91 12.35 17.64
C THR A 43 -6.11 11.38 18.80
N ILE A 44 -5.78 11.75 20.02
CA ILE A 44 -6.07 10.96 21.23
C ILE A 44 -7.58 10.73 21.36
N GLU A 45 -8.38 11.81 21.28
CA GLU A 45 -9.85 11.73 21.33
C GLU A 45 -10.38 10.79 20.23
N MET A 46 -9.90 10.91 19.02
CA MET A 46 -10.29 10.07 17.89
C MET A 46 -9.99 8.58 18.14
N ILE A 47 -8.81 8.26 18.65
CA ILE A 47 -8.41 6.88 18.95
C ILE A 47 -9.25 6.29 20.08
N GLN A 48 -9.50 7.08 21.14
CA GLN A 48 -10.30 6.65 22.29
C GLN A 48 -11.79 6.47 21.91
N ALA A 49 -12.30 7.29 21.02
CA ALA A 49 -13.67 7.20 20.54
C ALA A 49 -13.87 6.12 19.47
N HIS A 50 -12.78 5.53 18.97
CA HIS A 50 -12.86 4.55 17.88
C HIS A 50 -13.61 3.29 18.32
N GLN A 51 -14.72 3.02 17.63
CA GLN A 51 -15.49 1.80 17.83
C GLN A 51 -14.91 0.66 16.98
N PRO A 52 -15.03 -0.60 17.42
CA PRO A 52 -14.67 -1.74 16.60
C PRO A 52 -15.37 -1.68 15.25
N ILE A 53 -14.60 -1.82 14.17
CA ILE A 53 -15.15 -1.82 12.81
C ILE A 53 -15.76 -3.18 12.54
N GLU A 54 -17.05 -3.20 12.20
CA GLU A 54 -17.68 -4.39 11.67
C GLU A 54 -17.16 -4.66 10.25
N ILE A 55 -16.54 -5.83 10.07
CA ILE A 55 -16.01 -6.23 8.77
C ILE A 55 -17.19 -6.64 7.89
N THR A 56 -17.50 -5.80 6.91
CA THR A 56 -18.54 -6.11 5.93
C THR A 56 -17.86 -6.58 4.64
N GLU A 57 -18.17 -7.82 4.23
CA GLU A 57 -17.65 -8.36 2.97
C GLU A 57 -18.06 -7.49 1.78
N PRO A 58 -17.18 -7.33 0.76
CA PRO A 58 -17.53 -6.60 -0.45
C PRO A 58 -18.67 -7.31 -1.17
N LEU A 59 -19.60 -6.52 -1.73
CA LEU A 59 -20.66 -7.03 -2.57
C LEU A 59 -20.07 -7.67 -3.84
N LYS A 60 -20.44 -8.89 -4.12
CA LYS A 60 -20.05 -9.60 -5.34
C LYS A 60 -21.03 -9.26 -6.44
N VAL A 61 -20.57 -8.48 -7.42
CA VAL A 61 -21.39 -8.10 -8.58
C VAL A 61 -20.89 -8.87 -9.80
N SER A 62 -21.61 -9.93 -10.16
CA SER A 62 -21.36 -10.67 -11.41
C SER A 62 -21.77 -9.82 -12.63
N PRO A 63 -20.99 -9.81 -13.72
CA PRO A 63 -19.73 -10.54 -13.99
C PRO A 63 -18.45 -9.80 -13.56
N PHE A 64 -18.56 -8.63 -12.91
CA PHE A 64 -17.44 -7.71 -12.69
C PHE A 64 -16.46 -8.17 -11.61
N HIS A 65 -16.91 -8.97 -10.66
CA HIS A 65 -16.09 -9.44 -9.53
C HIS A 65 -15.78 -10.95 -9.61
N ASN A 66 -15.40 -11.43 -10.79
CA ASN A 66 -15.08 -12.84 -10.99
C ASN A 66 -13.71 -13.25 -10.41
N GLN A 67 -12.82 -12.30 -10.16
CA GLN A 67 -11.52 -12.55 -9.55
C GLN A 67 -11.60 -12.29 -8.05
N GLN A 68 -11.85 -13.35 -7.28
CA GLN A 68 -11.67 -13.32 -5.84
C GLN A 68 -10.22 -13.69 -5.53
N LEU A 69 -9.52 -12.73 -4.94
CA LEU A 69 -8.21 -13.06 -4.39
C LEU A 69 -8.42 -13.79 -3.07
N PRO A 70 -7.71 -14.90 -2.85
CA PRO A 70 -7.74 -15.56 -1.56
C PRO A 70 -7.37 -14.59 -0.44
N GLU A 71 -8.08 -14.65 0.67
CA GLU A 71 -7.86 -13.81 1.86
C GLU A 71 -6.39 -13.76 2.29
N GLN A 72 -5.69 -14.87 2.14
CA GLN A 72 -4.27 -15.04 2.42
C GLN A 72 -3.35 -14.17 1.54
N GLN A 73 -3.83 -13.73 0.38
CA GLN A 73 -3.07 -12.88 -0.53
C GLN A 73 -3.10 -11.40 -0.11
N MET A 74 -4.07 -11.02 0.71
CA MET A 74 -4.28 -9.63 1.14
C MET A 74 -3.44 -9.26 2.39
N GLN A 75 -2.87 -10.24 3.11
CA GLN A 75 -2.22 -10.02 4.42
C GLN A 75 -0.77 -9.49 4.37
N ARG A 76 -0.31 -8.88 3.29
CA ARG A 76 1.11 -8.60 3.07
C ARG A 76 1.52 -7.16 3.27
N ASP A 77 0.61 -6.26 3.00
CA ASP A 77 0.81 -4.85 3.29
C ASP A 77 0.77 -4.63 4.81
N PHE A 78 1.66 -3.80 5.31
CA PHE A 78 1.69 -3.45 6.73
C PHE A 78 0.38 -2.79 7.19
N CYS A 79 -0.27 -2.04 6.32
CA CYS A 79 -1.50 -1.31 6.64
C CYS A 79 -2.62 -2.21 7.19
N ILE A 80 -2.74 -3.43 6.68
CA ILE A 80 -3.70 -4.42 7.16
C ILE A 80 -3.35 -5.04 8.53
N SER A 81 -2.27 -4.59 9.17
CA SER A 81 -2.00 -4.94 10.57
C SER A 81 -2.97 -4.23 11.52
N CYS A 82 -3.44 -3.05 11.12
CA CYS A 82 -4.39 -2.22 11.87
C CYS A 82 -5.72 -2.03 11.13
N HIS A 83 -5.69 -2.03 9.79
CA HIS A 83 -6.90 -1.95 8.97
C HIS A 83 -7.43 -3.34 8.62
N THR A 84 -8.74 -3.42 8.36
CA THR A 84 -9.38 -4.66 7.93
C THR A 84 -8.94 -5.06 6.51
N LEU A 85 -9.20 -6.30 6.12
CA LEU A 85 -8.98 -6.78 4.75
C LEU A 85 -9.81 -6.03 3.71
N TYR A 86 -10.92 -5.44 4.14
CA TYR A 86 -11.83 -4.65 3.32
C TYR A 86 -11.94 -3.23 3.88
N PRO A 87 -10.88 -2.40 3.76
CA PRO A 87 -10.80 -1.13 4.46
C PRO A 87 -11.79 -0.08 3.95
N HIS A 88 -12.26 -0.20 2.71
CA HIS A 88 -13.16 0.76 2.10
C HIS A 88 -14.63 0.41 2.43
N SER A 89 -15.08 0.83 3.60
CA SER A 89 -16.43 0.49 4.11
C SER A 89 -17.43 1.65 4.06
N ASN A 90 -16.97 2.90 3.95
CA ASN A 90 -17.79 4.11 4.14
C ASN A 90 -18.88 4.31 3.08
N SER A 91 -18.75 3.74 1.91
CA SER A 91 -19.72 3.89 0.83
C SER A 91 -19.95 2.56 0.12
N GLU A 92 -21.21 2.11 0.09
CA GLU A 92 -21.60 0.91 -0.65
C GLU A 92 -21.23 1.02 -2.14
N ARG A 93 -21.30 2.23 -2.70
CA ARG A 93 -20.99 2.52 -4.10
C ARG A 93 -19.53 2.21 -4.45
N TYR A 94 -18.60 2.61 -3.58
CA TYR A 94 -17.16 2.43 -3.84
C TYR A 94 -16.62 1.14 -3.23
N ARG A 95 -17.26 0.67 -2.15
CA ARG A 95 -16.75 -0.46 -1.34
C ARG A 95 -16.32 -1.66 -2.16
N SER A 96 -17.18 -2.14 -3.05
CA SER A 96 -16.87 -3.35 -3.85
C SER A 96 -15.73 -3.13 -4.83
N TYR A 97 -15.70 -1.97 -5.49
CA TYR A 97 -14.70 -1.67 -6.49
C TYR A 97 -13.34 -1.38 -5.87
N LEU A 98 -13.28 -0.57 -4.82
CA LEU A 98 -12.01 -0.25 -4.15
C LEU A 98 -11.44 -1.48 -3.43
N ASN A 99 -12.26 -2.26 -2.76
CA ASN A 99 -11.78 -3.49 -2.12
C ASN A 99 -11.32 -4.55 -3.12
N MET A 100 -11.87 -4.58 -4.34
CA MET A 100 -11.34 -5.40 -5.43
C MET A 100 -9.91 -4.98 -5.81
N HIS A 101 -9.63 -3.66 -5.86
CA HIS A 101 -8.29 -3.15 -6.20
C HIS A 101 -7.24 -3.51 -5.16
N VAL A 102 -7.58 -3.59 -3.88
CA VAL A 102 -6.66 -4.01 -2.80
C VAL A 102 -6.01 -5.36 -3.09
N GLY A 103 -6.67 -6.21 -3.86
CA GLY A 103 -6.14 -7.51 -4.23
C GLY A 103 -4.92 -7.47 -5.16
N PHE A 104 -4.77 -6.43 -5.98
CA PHE A 104 -3.68 -6.31 -6.95
C PHE A 104 -2.94 -4.97 -6.93
N LEU A 105 -3.44 -3.98 -6.18
CA LEU A 105 -2.74 -2.74 -5.88
C LEU A 105 -2.36 -2.71 -4.40
N SER A 106 -1.15 -2.27 -4.09
CA SER A 106 -0.79 -1.98 -2.70
C SER A 106 -1.51 -0.74 -2.20
N CYS A 107 -1.71 -0.63 -0.88
CA CYS A 107 -2.31 0.56 -0.28
C CYS A 107 -1.51 1.83 -0.64
N ALA A 108 -0.19 1.72 -0.65
CA ALA A 108 0.71 2.82 -1.03
C ALA A 108 0.50 3.30 -2.47
N SER A 109 0.09 2.44 -3.40
CA SER A 109 -0.17 2.83 -4.79
C SER A 109 -1.29 3.87 -4.92
N CYS A 110 -2.21 3.91 -3.97
CA CYS A 110 -3.33 4.85 -3.96
C CYS A 110 -3.18 5.95 -2.91
N HIS A 111 -2.56 5.65 -1.77
CA HIS A 111 -2.56 6.54 -0.62
C HIS A 111 -1.23 7.26 -0.38
N PHE A 112 -0.13 6.84 -1.00
CA PHE A 112 1.16 7.49 -0.84
C PHE A 112 1.53 8.27 -2.09
N LYS A 113 1.40 9.60 -2.03
CA LYS A 113 1.64 10.52 -3.14
C LYS A 113 2.45 11.72 -2.69
N PRO A 114 3.74 11.53 -2.41
CA PRO A 114 4.60 12.63 -2.03
C PRO A 114 4.77 13.61 -3.19
N ASP A 115 4.83 14.91 -2.86
CA ASP A 115 5.09 15.95 -3.83
C ASP A 115 6.46 15.76 -4.52
N ASN A 116 6.51 16.05 -5.82
CA ASN A 116 7.73 16.05 -6.63
C ASN A 116 8.47 14.72 -6.72
N ILE A 117 7.78 13.61 -6.55
CA ILE A 117 8.32 12.27 -6.74
C ILE A 117 7.50 11.53 -7.78
N ASP A 118 8.15 11.15 -8.86
CA ASP A 118 7.58 10.23 -9.83
C ASP A 118 7.90 8.81 -9.39
N PHE A 119 6.86 8.04 -9.11
CA PHE A 119 6.97 6.62 -8.88
C PHE A 119 6.88 5.85 -10.19
N ASP A 120 7.71 4.83 -10.29
CA ASP A 120 7.56 3.80 -11.29
C ASP A 120 6.73 2.66 -10.67
N TYR A 121 5.61 2.28 -11.28
CA TYR A 121 4.71 1.25 -10.78
C TYR A 121 5.01 -0.08 -11.44
N ARG A 122 5.37 -1.09 -10.63
CA ARG A 122 5.75 -2.41 -11.11
C ARG A 122 5.05 -3.51 -10.33
N TRP A 123 4.99 -4.69 -10.94
CA TRP A 123 4.62 -5.89 -10.21
C TRP A 123 5.70 -6.27 -9.21
N HIS A 124 5.31 -6.40 -7.97
CA HIS A 124 6.12 -6.97 -6.91
C HIS A 124 5.60 -8.35 -6.54
N GLU A 125 6.47 -9.35 -6.56
CA GLU A 125 6.14 -10.70 -6.13
C GLU A 125 6.50 -10.87 -4.65
N TRP A 126 5.51 -11.25 -3.88
CA TRP A 126 5.72 -11.58 -2.48
C TRP A 126 6.24 -13.00 -2.40
N GLY A 127 7.52 -13.19 -2.09
CA GLY A 127 8.19 -14.48 -2.00
C GLY A 127 7.84 -15.29 -0.74
N ASP A 128 6.57 -15.39 -0.38
CA ASP A 128 6.16 -16.11 0.82
C ASP A 128 5.91 -17.59 0.52
N ILE A 129 6.25 -18.41 1.52
CA ILE A 129 5.84 -19.82 1.54
C ILE A 129 4.54 -19.90 2.34
N PHE A 130 3.46 -20.27 1.68
CA PHE A 130 2.18 -20.51 2.34
C PHE A 130 1.88 -22.02 2.29
N ASP A 131 1.60 -22.62 3.45
CA ASP A 131 1.31 -24.06 3.59
C ASP A 131 2.35 -24.96 2.87
N GLY A 132 3.64 -24.58 3.01
CA GLY A 132 4.75 -25.29 2.39
C GLY A 132 4.87 -25.14 0.86
N LYS A 133 4.05 -24.30 0.23
CA LYS A 133 4.08 -24.02 -1.20
C LYS A 133 4.45 -22.57 -1.49
N PRO A 134 5.28 -22.28 -2.52
CA PRO A 134 5.54 -20.92 -2.95
C PRO A 134 4.24 -20.23 -3.35
N SER A 135 3.89 -19.16 -2.68
CA SER A 135 2.77 -18.30 -3.08
C SER A 135 3.30 -17.25 -4.06
N ARG A 136 2.80 -17.28 -5.29
CA ARG A 136 3.11 -16.28 -6.34
C ARG A 136 2.09 -15.14 -6.33
N THR A 137 1.87 -14.55 -5.17
CA THR A 137 1.03 -13.36 -5.15
C THR A 137 1.85 -12.16 -5.55
N ARG A 138 1.27 -11.34 -6.40
CA ARG A 138 1.88 -10.11 -6.89
C ARG A 138 0.92 -8.93 -6.71
N GLN A 139 1.48 -7.79 -6.40
CA GLN A 139 0.74 -6.52 -6.37
C GLN A 139 1.52 -5.47 -7.15
N ILE A 140 0.80 -4.53 -7.74
CA ILE A 140 1.40 -3.34 -8.33
C ILE A 140 1.75 -2.40 -7.18
N MET A 141 3.00 -1.95 -7.13
CA MET A 141 3.54 -1.13 -6.07
C MET A 141 4.30 0.05 -6.64
N PRO A 142 4.37 1.17 -5.92
CA PRO A 142 5.25 2.28 -6.27
C PRO A 142 6.71 1.92 -5.98
N PHE A 143 7.60 2.27 -6.90
CA PHE A 143 9.04 2.16 -6.77
C PHE A 143 9.66 3.54 -6.90
N TYR A 144 10.50 3.89 -5.95
CA TYR A 144 11.34 5.07 -6.03
C TYR A 144 12.79 4.64 -6.22
N GLN A 145 13.42 5.14 -7.28
CA GLN A 145 14.74 4.69 -7.71
C GLN A 145 14.75 3.18 -7.99
N GLN A 146 15.42 2.37 -7.17
CA GLN A 146 15.44 0.91 -7.31
C GLN A 146 14.74 0.19 -6.14
N GLY A 147 14.24 0.95 -5.17
CA GLY A 147 13.56 0.42 -3.99
C GLY A 147 12.04 0.45 -4.13
N ALA A 148 11.37 -0.67 -3.81
CA ALA A 148 9.92 -0.66 -3.65
C ALA A 148 9.55 0.11 -2.39
N GLU A 149 8.53 0.98 -2.48
CA GLU A 149 7.90 1.59 -1.31
C GLU A 149 7.02 0.55 -0.59
N THR A 150 7.63 -0.61 -0.32
CA THR A 150 6.97 -1.73 0.33
C THR A 150 7.04 -1.58 1.83
N LEU A 151 5.90 -1.38 2.41
CA LEU A 151 5.75 -1.39 3.85
C LEU A 151 5.35 -2.80 4.28
N THR A 152 6.34 -3.69 4.34
CA THR A 152 6.10 -5.04 4.83
C THR A 152 6.22 -5.08 6.35
N ARG A 153 5.47 -5.98 7.00
CA ARG A 153 5.64 -6.25 8.43
C ARG A 153 7.07 -6.68 8.81
N LYS A 154 7.84 -7.18 7.85
CA LYS A 154 9.23 -7.62 8.05
C LYS A 154 10.24 -6.48 7.98
N HIS A 155 9.82 -5.30 7.51
CA HIS A 155 10.72 -4.13 7.53
C HIS A 155 11.05 -3.75 8.98
N PRO A 156 12.32 -3.58 9.35
CA PRO A 156 12.72 -3.37 10.76
C PRO A 156 11.98 -2.20 11.43
N GLU A 157 11.88 -1.07 10.75
CA GLU A 157 11.18 0.12 11.26
C GLU A 157 9.68 -0.16 11.48
N ILE A 158 9.03 -0.85 10.54
CA ILE A 158 7.63 -1.22 10.62
C ILE A 158 7.40 -2.23 11.77
N SER A 159 8.26 -3.23 11.90
CA SER A 159 8.20 -4.18 13.00
C SER A 159 8.32 -3.48 14.36
N ALA A 160 9.22 -2.51 14.46
CA ALA A 160 9.39 -1.71 15.67
C ALA A 160 8.15 -0.84 15.97
N MET A 161 7.55 -0.20 14.97
CA MET A 161 6.32 0.58 15.12
C MET A 161 5.14 -0.28 15.57
N LEU A 162 4.97 -1.48 14.99
CA LEU A 162 3.91 -2.40 15.38
C LEU A 162 4.09 -2.90 16.83
N ALA A 163 5.30 -3.27 17.21
CA ALA A 163 5.60 -3.67 18.59
C ALA A 163 5.37 -2.54 19.59
N ALA A 164 5.74 -1.30 19.22
CA ALA A 164 5.46 -0.13 20.04
C ALA A 164 3.95 0.12 20.17
N TRP A 165 3.19 -0.02 19.08
CA TRP A 165 1.73 0.17 19.09
C TRP A 165 1.00 -0.76 20.05
N GLU A 166 1.42 -2.02 20.11
CA GLU A 166 0.80 -3.03 21.00
C GLU A 166 0.93 -2.68 22.49
N GLN A 167 2.02 -2.03 22.86
CA GLN A 167 2.34 -1.70 24.26
C GLN A 167 2.02 -0.24 24.63
N ALA A 168 1.73 0.60 23.64
CA ALA A 168 1.59 2.03 23.81
C ALA A 168 0.30 2.42 24.55
N GLU A 169 0.38 3.43 25.39
CA GLU A 169 -0.76 4.14 25.95
C GLU A 169 -1.39 5.10 24.91
N ALA A 170 -2.54 5.69 25.26
CA ALA A 170 -3.33 6.48 24.31
C ALA A 170 -2.53 7.59 23.62
N ARG A 171 -1.67 8.33 24.36
CA ARG A 171 -0.83 9.38 23.81
C ARG A 171 0.19 8.84 22.81
N GLU A 172 0.91 7.79 23.18
CA GLU A 172 1.93 7.17 22.34
C GLU A 172 1.31 6.55 21.08
N ARG A 173 0.12 5.97 21.19
CA ARG A 173 -0.64 5.50 20.02
C ARG A 173 -1.03 6.63 19.09
N ALA A 174 -1.42 7.79 19.63
CA ALA A 174 -1.74 8.96 18.83
C ALA A 174 -0.51 9.51 18.10
N GLU A 175 0.64 9.54 18.74
CA GLU A 175 1.91 9.92 18.12
C GLU A 175 2.31 8.96 17.00
N LEU A 176 2.21 7.64 17.21
CA LEU A 176 2.45 6.63 16.19
C LEU A 176 1.45 6.75 15.04
N HIS A 177 0.18 6.99 15.34
CA HIS A 177 -0.85 7.22 14.32
C HIS A 177 -0.50 8.43 13.45
N LEU A 178 -0.14 9.55 14.04
CA LEU A 178 0.27 10.75 13.31
C LEU A 178 1.49 10.48 12.43
N LYS A 179 2.52 9.82 12.96
CA LYS A 179 3.71 9.45 12.16
C LYS A 179 3.36 8.63 10.93
N ILE A 180 2.51 7.62 11.10
CA ILE A 180 2.16 6.69 10.03
C ILE A 180 1.23 7.33 9.00
N HIS A 181 0.25 8.14 9.43
CA HIS A 181 -0.79 8.62 8.52
C HIS A 181 -0.52 9.99 7.89
N THR A 182 0.30 10.85 8.52
CA THR A 182 0.59 12.18 7.97
C THR A 182 1.17 12.16 6.55
N PRO A 183 2.04 11.20 6.17
CA PRO A 183 2.53 11.11 4.80
C PRO A 183 1.50 10.57 3.79
N LEU A 184 0.32 10.14 4.24
CA LEU A 184 -0.66 9.47 3.39
C LEU A 184 -1.82 10.39 3.04
N GLU A 185 -2.31 10.27 1.82
CA GLU A 185 -3.57 10.90 1.41
C GLU A 185 -4.77 10.04 1.85
N ARG A 186 -5.68 10.65 2.62
CA ARG A 186 -6.86 9.97 3.15
C ARG A 186 -7.75 9.38 2.05
N ASP A 187 -8.02 10.17 1.02
CA ASP A 187 -9.00 9.80 -0.01
C ASP A 187 -8.41 8.94 -1.13
N GLY A 188 -7.09 8.79 -1.14
CA GLY A 188 -6.39 8.01 -2.15
C GLY A 188 -6.53 8.53 -3.59
N SER A 189 -6.15 7.70 -4.56
CA SER A 189 -6.28 8.02 -5.98
C SER A 189 -7.71 7.88 -6.47
N GLN A 190 -8.19 8.88 -7.22
CA GLN A 190 -9.49 8.80 -7.89
C GLN A 190 -9.44 7.83 -9.09
N CYS A 191 -10.58 7.24 -9.44
CA CYS A 191 -10.68 6.28 -10.54
C CYS A 191 -10.10 6.81 -11.86
N GLY A 192 -10.36 8.09 -12.18
CA GLY A 192 -9.88 8.74 -13.41
C GLY A 192 -8.37 8.89 -13.51
N VAL A 193 -7.62 8.75 -12.42
CA VAL A 193 -6.15 8.85 -12.44
C VAL A 193 -5.53 7.63 -13.13
N CYS A 194 -6.15 6.46 -13.00
CA CYS A 194 -5.74 5.24 -13.67
C CYS A 194 -6.60 4.93 -14.89
N HIS A 195 -7.93 5.09 -14.80
CA HIS A 195 -8.86 4.79 -15.89
C HIS A 195 -8.99 5.96 -16.89
N THR A 196 -7.89 6.31 -17.53
CA THR A 196 -7.79 7.40 -18.52
C THR A 196 -6.89 6.99 -19.68
N GLU A 197 -7.16 7.57 -20.86
CA GLU A 197 -6.34 7.36 -22.06
C GLU A 197 -5.08 8.25 -22.07
N GLN A 198 -5.09 9.33 -21.30
CA GLN A 198 -3.98 10.30 -21.27
C GLN A 198 -3.43 10.43 -19.85
N ASN A 199 -2.11 10.37 -19.75
CA ASN A 199 -1.40 10.58 -18.48
C ASN A 199 -1.90 9.67 -17.36
N SER A 200 -2.16 8.38 -17.67
CA SER A 200 -2.49 7.40 -16.64
C SER A 200 -1.35 7.28 -15.62
N LEU A 201 -1.70 7.17 -14.34
CA LEU A 201 -0.74 6.90 -13.26
C LEU A 201 0.05 5.61 -13.50
N LEU A 202 -0.58 4.62 -14.11
CA LEU A 202 0.03 3.32 -14.38
C LEU A 202 0.42 3.21 -15.86
N ASP A 203 1.66 2.82 -16.12
CA ASP A 203 2.10 2.37 -17.44
C ASP A 203 1.66 0.92 -17.64
N TYR A 204 0.48 0.75 -18.20
CA TYR A 204 -0.10 -0.58 -18.44
C TYR A 204 0.73 -1.45 -19.39
N GLN A 205 1.42 -0.83 -20.36
CA GLN A 205 2.26 -1.56 -21.29
C GLN A 205 3.49 -2.12 -20.56
N ALA A 206 4.14 -1.33 -19.73
CA ALA A 206 5.25 -1.76 -18.89
C ALA A 206 4.81 -2.83 -17.85
N LEU A 207 3.55 -2.78 -17.41
CA LEU A 207 2.95 -3.79 -16.53
C LEU A 207 2.56 -5.08 -17.28
N GLY A 208 2.71 -5.13 -18.61
CA GLY A 208 2.49 -6.33 -19.42
C GLY A 208 1.04 -6.57 -19.83
N TYR A 209 0.18 -5.55 -19.79
CA TYR A 209 -1.18 -5.65 -20.32
C TYR A 209 -1.19 -5.59 -21.85
N SER A 210 -2.07 -6.34 -22.47
CA SER A 210 -2.31 -6.26 -23.91
C SER A 210 -3.02 -4.97 -24.31
N PRO A 211 -2.91 -4.54 -25.57
CA PRO A 211 -3.61 -3.34 -26.06
C PRO A 211 -5.12 -3.39 -25.84
N GLU A 212 -5.74 -4.57 -25.94
CA GLU A 212 -7.16 -4.79 -25.70
C GLU A 212 -7.52 -4.58 -24.23
N GLU A 213 -6.71 -5.13 -23.33
CA GLU A 213 -6.89 -4.94 -21.89
C GLU A 213 -6.69 -3.47 -21.49
N ILE A 214 -5.66 -2.81 -22.01
CA ILE A 214 -5.39 -1.39 -21.79
C ILE A 214 -6.61 -0.55 -22.20
N LYS A 215 -7.13 -0.80 -23.40
CA LYS A 215 -8.32 -0.10 -23.88
C LYS A 215 -9.54 -0.35 -22.97
N ALA A 216 -9.74 -1.59 -22.52
CA ALA A 216 -10.84 -1.95 -21.63
C ALA A 216 -10.71 -1.26 -20.25
N ILE A 217 -9.49 -1.14 -19.71
CA ILE A 217 -9.22 -0.43 -18.47
C ILE A 217 -9.48 1.06 -18.62
N GLN A 218 -8.91 1.70 -19.65
CA GLN A 218 -8.99 3.14 -19.89
C GLN A 218 -10.40 3.61 -20.25
N GLN A 219 -11.15 2.77 -20.96
CA GLN A 219 -12.52 3.07 -21.38
C GLN A 219 -13.58 2.51 -20.42
N ASN A 220 -13.17 2.09 -19.20
CA ASN A 220 -14.07 1.50 -18.23
C ASN A 220 -15.21 2.46 -17.85
N ARG A 221 -16.43 2.09 -18.23
CA ARG A 221 -17.64 2.92 -18.01
C ARG A 221 -17.95 3.08 -16.52
N ILE A 222 -17.71 2.05 -15.72
CA ILE A 222 -17.97 2.09 -14.29
C ILE A 222 -17.03 3.09 -13.62
N ALA A 223 -15.74 3.05 -13.96
CA ALA A 223 -14.77 4.01 -13.45
C ALA A 223 -15.14 5.45 -13.84
N LYS A 224 -15.53 5.68 -15.07
CA LYS A 224 -16.03 6.99 -15.55
C LYS A 224 -17.27 7.45 -14.78
N PHE A 225 -18.25 6.56 -14.59
CA PHE A 225 -19.45 6.85 -13.82
C PHE A 225 -19.15 7.17 -12.34
N LEU A 226 -18.21 6.41 -11.73
CA LEU A 226 -17.82 6.65 -10.35
C LEU A 226 -17.02 7.95 -10.17
N SER A 227 -16.31 8.39 -11.19
CA SER A 227 -15.55 9.65 -11.19
C SER A 227 -16.41 10.89 -11.45
N ASP A 228 -17.64 10.74 -11.95
CA ASP A 228 -18.52 11.87 -12.25
C ASP A 228 -19.25 12.33 -11.00
N GLU A 229 -18.92 13.53 -10.54
CA GLU A 229 -19.56 14.19 -9.38
C GLU A 229 -21.10 14.28 -9.48
N LYS A 230 -21.64 14.32 -10.70
CA LYS A 230 -23.12 14.34 -10.91
C LYS A 230 -23.82 13.11 -10.35
N PHE A 231 -23.07 12.03 -10.20
CA PHE A 231 -23.61 10.75 -9.74
C PHE A 231 -23.19 10.39 -8.31
N LYS A 232 -22.49 11.28 -7.61
CA LYS A 232 -21.93 11.02 -6.28
C LYS A 232 -22.94 10.44 -5.30
N ASP A 233 -24.16 10.97 -5.29
CA ASP A 233 -25.22 10.60 -4.36
C ASP A 233 -26.33 9.73 -5.01
N LYS A 234 -26.12 9.27 -6.24
CA LYS A 234 -27.12 8.48 -6.96
C LYS A 234 -26.81 6.98 -6.85
N PRO A 235 -27.82 6.14 -6.62
CA PRO A 235 -27.63 4.70 -6.70
C PRO A 235 -27.23 4.29 -8.13
N ILE A 236 -26.31 3.34 -8.23
CA ILE A 236 -25.92 2.79 -9.53
C ILE A 236 -27.07 1.96 -10.07
N LYS A 237 -27.61 2.34 -11.22
CA LYS A 237 -28.60 1.55 -11.95
C LYS A 237 -27.90 0.85 -13.12
N LEU A 238 -28.29 -0.38 -13.41
CA LEU A 238 -27.73 -1.13 -14.53
C LEU A 238 -27.79 -0.37 -15.86
N MET A 239 -28.88 0.40 -16.07
CA MET A 239 -29.05 1.24 -17.26
C MET A 239 -28.01 2.34 -17.39
N ASP A 240 -27.49 2.87 -16.28
CA ASP A 240 -26.44 3.90 -16.29
C ASP A 240 -25.09 3.33 -16.76
N LEU A 241 -24.91 2.02 -16.68
CA LEU A 241 -23.72 1.30 -17.12
C LEU A 241 -23.79 0.84 -18.57
N LEU A 242 -24.99 0.84 -19.17
CA LEU A 242 -25.23 0.36 -20.53
C LEU A 242 -25.32 1.50 -21.58
N GLN A 243 -25.41 2.74 -21.14
CA GLN A 243 -25.35 3.94 -21.98
C GLN A 243 -23.91 4.37 -22.19
#